data_4ba394d186a26aed725c440e733afab3
#
_entry.id   4ba394d186a26aed725c440e733afab3
#
_cell.length_a   1.000
_cell.length_b   1.000
_cell.length_c   1.000
_cell.angle_alpha   90.00
_cell.angle_beta   90.00
_cell.angle_gamma   90.00
#
_symmetry.space_group_name_H-M   'P 1'
#
loop_
_entity.id
_entity.type
_entity.pdbx_description
1 polymer ?
#
loop_
_entity_poly.entity_id
_entity_poly.type
_entity_poly.pdbx_seq_one_letter_code
_entity_poly.pdbx_strand_id
1 'polypeptide(L)'
;MLPYVFVYIGYALAVGLAIWLAFDAAWLEIVFVVAAGYATEHMCFALSRMGLYLLNLPYETSPEHLGHALVTRFGIFPLAALAIYFLAVKGNKKKTEFGNGDLRIAALAAILMLTAITISVYWSYDHSLDGTKIGGMICPAYSFICSAFVLVLFYRVLWENSMKREHEKMEEMLRMADIQQKSSKEAIDIINIKCHDLKHQLRATS
;
A
#
# COMPACT_ATOMS: atom_id res chain seq x y z
N MET A 1 -14.56 -22.41 16.17
CA MET A 1 -14.32 -21.74 14.90
C MET A 1 -14.57 -20.24 14.95
N LEU A 2 -15.81 -19.77 15.16
CA LEU A 2 -16.11 -18.34 15.34
C LEU A 2 -15.16 -17.58 16.28
N PRO A 3 -14.77 -18.09 17.47
CA PRO A 3 -13.92 -17.33 18.39
C PRO A 3 -12.55 -16.95 17.80
N TYR A 4 -11.98 -17.76 16.91
CA TYR A 4 -10.67 -17.47 16.32
C TYR A 4 -10.72 -16.36 15.27
N VAL A 5 -11.79 -16.27 14.49
CA VAL A 5 -12.01 -15.14 13.57
C VAL A 5 -12.06 -13.83 14.35
N PHE A 6 -12.75 -13.82 15.49
CA PHE A 6 -12.79 -12.64 16.38
C PHE A 6 -11.42 -12.26 16.95
N VAL A 7 -10.55 -13.24 17.23
CA VAL A 7 -9.19 -12.98 17.69
C VAL A 7 -8.40 -12.24 16.60
N TYR A 8 -8.49 -12.67 15.33
CA TYR A 8 -7.81 -11.99 14.22
C TYR A 8 -8.37 -10.58 13.97
N ILE A 9 -9.69 -10.42 14.06
CA ILE A 9 -10.31 -9.08 13.97
C ILE A 9 -9.83 -8.19 15.14
N GLY A 10 -9.82 -8.73 16.36
CA GLY A 10 -9.33 -8.01 17.54
C GLY A 10 -7.85 -7.58 17.39
N TYR A 11 -7.02 -8.47 16.84
CA TYR A 11 -5.62 -8.15 16.55
C TYR A 11 -5.49 -7.06 15.49
N ALA A 12 -6.27 -7.14 14.39
CA ALA A 12 -6.29 -6.11 13.35
C ALA A 12 -6.69 -4.75 13.91
N LEU A 13 -7.72 -4.71 14.77
CA LEU A 13 -8.17 -3.48 15.44
C LEU A 13 -7.09 -2.95 16.40
N ALA A 14 -6.41 -3.81 17.15
CA ALA A 14 -5.33 -3.41 18.05
C ALA A 14 -4.14 -2.82 17.27
N VAL A 15 -3.74 -3.44 16.16
CA VAL A 15 -2.69 -2.92 15.27
C VAL A 15 -3.12 -1.59 14.65
N GLY A 16 -4.36 -1.48 14.18
CA GLY A 16 -4.92 -0.23 13.65
C GLY A 16 -4.91 0.90 14.68
N LEU A 17 -5.32 0.59 15.92
CA LEU A 17 -5.29 1.54 17.03
C LEU A 17 -3.84 1.97 17.37
N ALA A 18 -2.89 1.04 17.38
CA ALA A 18 -1.49 1.34 17.62
C ALA A 18 -0.90 2.27 16.53
N ILE A 19 -1.25 2.03 15.26
CA ILE A 19 -0.85 2.90 14.15
C ILE A 19 -1.49 4.28 14.31
N TRP A 20 -2.78 4.36 14.66
CA TRP A 20 -3.49 5.62 14.89
C TRP A 20 -2.86 6.44 16.01
N LEU A 21 -2.46 5.79 17.11
CA LEU A 21 -1.80 6.45 18.25
C LEU A 21 -0.35 6.88 17.95
N ALA A 22 0.35 6.15 17.07
CA ALA A 22 1.76 6.41 16.75
C ALA A 22 1.94 7.42 15.61
N PHE A 23 0.96 7.52 14.70
CA PHE A 23 1.03 8.33 13.49
C PHE A 23 -0.25 9.14 13.34
N ASP A 24 -0.12 10.40 12.91
CA ASP A 24 -1.26 11.27 12.56
C ASP A 24 -1.78 10.88 11.17
N ALA A 25 -2.44 9.71 11.08
CA ALA A 25 -2.92 9.13 9.84
C ALA A 25 -4.45 9.13 9.77
N ALA A 26 -5.00 9.37 8.59
CA ALA A 26 -6.44 9.27 8.38
C ALA A 26 -6.91 7.81 8.55
N TRP A 27 -8.13 7.61 9.05
CA TRP A 27 -8.66 6.28 9.32
C TRP A 27 -8.67 5.35 8.10
N LEU A 28 -8.90 5.88 6.90
CA LEU A 28 -8.82 5.12 5.64
C LEU A 28 -7.40 4.62 5.35
N GLU A 29 -6.40 5.43 5.63
CA GLU A 29 -4.98 5.05 5.50
C GLU A 29 -4.65 3.89 6.42
N ILE A 30 -5.13 3.95 7.67
CA ILE A 30 -4.94 2.89 8.65
C ILE A 30 -5.55 1.58 8.16
N VAL A 31 -6.79 1.62 7.66
CA VAL A 31 -7.46 0.43 7.10
C VAL A 31 -6.65 -0.17 5.95
N PHE A 32 -6.14 0.66 5.03
CA PHE A 32 -5.31 0.20 3.92
C PHE A 32 -3.98 -0.40 4.38
N VAL A 33 -3.29 0.25 5.31
CA VAL A 33 -2.00 -0.25 5.82
C VAL A 33 -2.19 -1.56 6.56
N VAL A 34 -3.22 -1.68 7.39
CA VAL A 34 -3.55 -2.91 8.10
C VAL A 34 -3.91 -4.02 7.11
N ALA A 35 -4.77 -3.73 6.13
CA ALA A 35 -5.14 -4.71 5.09
C ALA A 35 -3.92 -5.17 4.27
N ALA A 36 -3.02 -4.26 3.88
CA ALA A 36 -1.80 -4.61 3.16
C ALA A 36 -0.83 -5.44 4.00
N GLY A 37 -0.68 -5.13 5.29
CA GLY A 37 0.12 -5.90 6.24
C GLY A 37 -0.39 -7.34 6.36
N TYR A 38 -1.69 -7.51 6.58
CA TYR A 38 -2.32 -8.83 6.63
C TYR A 38 -2.24 -9.57 5.29
N ALA A 39 -2.45 -8.88 4.17
CA ALA A 39 -2.32 -9.48 2.85
C ALA A 39 -0.91 -10.03 2.63
N THR A 40 0.12 -9.28 3.07
CA THR A 40 1.51 -9.72 2.99
C THR A 40 1.74 -10.98 3.83
N GLU A 41 1.26 -10.99 5.07
CA GLU A 41 1.37 -12.14 5.97
C GLU A 41 0.68 -13.38 5.39
N HIS A 42 -0.58 -13.24 4.94
CA HIS A 42 -1.32 -14.36 4.37
C HIS A 42 -0.73 -14.87 3.07
N MET A 43 -0.16 -14.00 2.24
CA MET A 43 0.54 -14.40 1.02
C MET A 43 1.79 -15.23 1.33
N CYS A 44 2.60 -14.80 2.30
CA CYS A 44 3.77 -15.55 2.77
C CYS A 44 3.37 -16.91 3.36
N PHE A 45 2.30 -16.93 4.16
CA PHE A 45 1.76 -18.14 4.75
C PHE A 45 1.27 -19.14 3.68
N ALA A 46 0.50 -18.65 2.70
CA ALA A 46 -0.01 -19.46 1.60
C ALA A 46 1.13 -20.07 0.76
N LEU A 47 2.14 -19.27 0.41
CA LEU A 47 3.32 -19.74 -0.32
C LEU A 47 4.09 -20.81 0.46
N SER A 48 4.30 -20.58 1.76
CA SER A 48 4.99 -21.54 2.63
C SER A 48 4.26 -22.87 2.65
N ARG A 49 2.94 -22.84 2.75
CA ARG A 49 2.10 -24.04 2.82
C ARG A 49 2.07 -24.81 1.51
N MET A 50 1.92 -24.11 0.40
CA MET A 50 2.02 -24.72 -0.94
C MET A 50 3.40 -25.35 -1.15
N GLY A 51 4.47 -24.68 -0.73
CA GLY A 51 5.83 -25.19 -0.82
C GLY A 51 6.03 -26.48 -0.01
N LEU A 52 5.57 -26.51 1.24
CA LEU A 52 5.63 -27.72 2.08
C LEU A 52 4.83 -28.88 1.49
N TYR A 53 3.63 -28.59 0.97
CA TYR A 53 2.82 -29.62 0.31
C TYR A 53 3.52 -30.21 -0.92
N LEU A 54 4.12 -29.37 -1.77
CA LEU A 54 4.85 -29.82 -2.96
C LEU A 54 6.10 -30.65 -2.61
N LEU A 55 6.72 -30.37 -1.47
CA LEU A 55 7.87 -31.10 -0.97
C LEU A 55 7.48 -32.35 -0.17
N ASN A 56 6.19 -32.64 -0.04
CA ASN A 56 5.64 -33.71 0.82
C ASN A 56 6.14 -33.64 2.27
N LEU A 57 6.36 -32.43 2.77
CA LEU A 57 6.78 -32.20 4.13
C LEU A 57 5.55 -31.97 5.04
N PRO A 58 5.53 -32.55 6.25
CA PRO A 58 4.43 -32.32 7.18
C PRO A 58 4.39 -30.86 7.63
N TYR A 59 3.17 -30.31 7.66
CA TYR A 59 2.94 -28.95 8.12
C TYR A 59 2.67 -28.86 9.64
N GLU A 60 2.47 -30.00 10.30
CA GLU A 60 2.08 -30.04 11.70
C GLU A 60 3.08 -29.33 12.62
N THR A 61 2.54 -28.53 13.55
CA THR A 61 3.26 -27.86 14.62
C THR A 61 3.58 -28.80 15.78
N SER A 62 3.68 -30.11 15.52
CA SER A 62 4.11 -31.08 16.53
C SER A 62 5.56 -30.81 16.93
N PRO A 63 5.96 -31.13 18.17
CA PRO A 63 7.35 -30.95 18.63
C PRO A 63 8.38 -31.61 17.73
N GLU A 64 8.01 -32.69 17.04
CA GLU A 64 8.85 -33.43 16.10
C GLU A 64 9.15 -32.66 14.81
N HIS A 65 8.29 -31.68 14.45
CA HIS A 65 8.42 -30.86 13.24
C HIS A 65 8.75 -29.38 13.54
N LEU A 66 9.18 -29.08 14.76
CA LEU A 66 9.55 -27.73 15.19
C LEU A 66 10.58 -27.08 14.24
N GLY A 67 11.53 -27.90 13.72
CA GLY A 67 12.53 -27.45 12.76
C GLY A 67 11.91 -26.88 11.46
N HIS A 68 10.88 -27.52 10.93
CA HIS A 68 10.19 -27.06 9.71
C HIS A 68 9.40 -25.79 9.97
N ALA A 69 8.73 -25.67 11.13
CA ALA A 69 8.02 -24.46 11.52
C ALA A 69 8.98 -23.27 11.73
N LEU A 70 10.17 -23.52 12.26
CA LEU A 70 11.20 -22.50 12.42
C LEU A 70 11.76 -22.03 11.06
N VAL A 71 12.08 -22.96 10.17
CA VAL A 71 12.58 -22.64 8.81
C VAL A 71 11.53 -21.83 8.02
N THR A 72 10.25 -22.18 8.11
CA THR A 72 9.20 -21.42 7.44
C THR A 72 9.04 -20.03 8.03
N ARG A 73 8.98 -19.89 9.35
CA ARG A 73 8.76 -18.60 10.02
C ARG A 73 9.97 -17.67 9.94
N PHE A 74 11.16 -18.17 10.15
CA PHE A 74 12.39 -17.36 10.19
C PHE A 74 13.17 -17.35 8.86
N GLY A 75 12.87 -18.24 7.93
CA GLY A 75 13.49 -18.29 6.59
C GLY A 75 12.58 -17.74 5.51
N ILE A 76 11.47 -18.42 5.24
CA ILE A 76 10.60 -18.10 4.08
C ILE A 76 9.85 -16.79 4.29
N PHE A 77 9.31 -16.54 5.48
CA PHE A 77 8.58 -15.31 5.80
C PHE A 77 9.41 -14.03 5.60
N PRO A 78 10.61 -13.88 6.21
CA PRO A 78 11.44 -12.71 6.00
C PRO A 78 11.87 -12.54 4.55
N LEU A 79 12.19 -13.62 3.83
CA LEU A 79 12.56 -13.56 2.43
C LEU A 79 11.40 -13.09 1.55
N ALA A 80 10.20 -13.61 1.77
CA ALA A 80 9.00 -13.19 1.05
C ALA A 80 8.63 -11.73 1.36
N ALA A 81 8.68 -11.33 2.64
CA ALA A 81 8.46 -9.95 3.05
C ALA A 81 9.48 -8.99 2.43
N LEU A 82 10.74 -9.41 2.35
CA LEU A 82 11.82 -8.65 1.73
C LEU A 82 11.63 -8.54 0.21
N ALA A 83 11.19 -9.60 -0.45
CA ALA A 83 10.84 -9.59 -1.87
C ALA A 83 9.68 -8.61 -2.15
N ILE A 84 8.62 -8.66 -1.35
CA ILE A 84 7.47 -7.74 -1.46
C ILE A 84 7.92 -6.29 -1.20
N TYR A 85 8.75 -6.06 -0.18
CA TYR A 85 9.32 -4.75 0.09
C TYR A 85 10.10 -4.21 -1.12
N PHE A 86 10.97 -5.02 -1.73
CA PHE A 86 11.73 -4.60 -2.91
C PHE A 86 10.84 -4.33 -4.12
N LEU A 87 9.81 -5.13 -4.34
CA LEU A 87 8.88 -4.99 -5.46
C LEU A 87 7.91 -3.82 -5.28
N ALA A 88 7.33 -3.68 -4.09
CA ALA A 88 6.25 -2.72 -3.85
C ALA A 88 6.74 -1.37 -3.28
N VAL A 89 7.77 -1.35 -2.42
CA VAL A 89 8.17 -0.15 -1.68
C VAL A 89 9.38 0.53 -2.28
N LYS A 90 10.41 -0.22 -2.66
CA LYS A 90 11.66 0.36 -3.18
C LYS A 90 11.49 1.05 -4.53
N GLY A 91 10.52 0.62 -5.35
CA GLY A 91 10.16 1.27 -6.61
C GLY A 91 9.54 2.66 -6.43
N ASN A 92 8.92 2.92 -5.27
CA ASN A 92 8.21 4.15 -4.93
C ASN A 92 8.98 4.99 -3.91
N LYS A 93 10.15 5.52 -4.29
CA LYS A 93 10.96 6.40 -3.42
C LYS A 93 10.32 7.76 -3.12
N LYS A 94 9.21 8.12 -3.75
CA LYS A 94 8.50 9.38 -3.46
C LYS A 94 7.68 9.20 -2.19
N LYS A 95 7.83 10.13 -1.22
CA LYS A 95 6.98 10.22 -0.02
C LYS A 95 5.51 10.17 -0.46
N THR A 96 4.90 9.02 -0.30
CA THR A 96 3.48 8.82 -0.53
C THR A 96 2.76 9.23 0.75
N GLU A 97 2.28 10.46 0.80
CA GLU A 97 1.21 10.78 1.74
C GLU A 97 -0.07 10.20 1.14
N PHE A 98 -0.82 9.47 1.92
CA PHE A 98 -2.09 8.93 1.49
C PHE A 98 -3.08 10.07 1.30
N GLY A 99 -3.60 10.26 0.11
CA GLY A 99 -4.77 11.12 -0.10
C GLY A 99 -6.04 10.41 0.36
N ASN A 100 -7.18 11.12 0.35
CA ASN A 100 -8.49 10.53 0.65
C ASN A 100 -8.76 9.35 -0.30
N GLY A 101 -8.37 8.13 0.14
CA GLY A 101 -8.61 6.91 -0.61
C GLY A 101 -10.12 6.70 -0.82
N ASP A 102 -10.50 6.12 -1.95
CA ASP A 102 -11.90 5.80 -2.19
C ASP A 102 -12.35 4.75 -1.17
N LEU A 103 -13.37 5.09 -0.37
CA LEU A 103 -14.00 4.21 0.62
C LEU A 103 -14.41 2.85 0.01
N ARG A 104 -14.82 2.85 -1.27
CA ARG A 104 -15.21 1.62 -1.98
C ARG A 104 -14.05 0.65 -2.13
N ILE A 105 -12.85 1.17 -2.43
CA ILE A 105 -11.64 0.36 -2.58
C ILE A 105 -11.21 -0.17 -1.21
N ALA A 106 -11.28 0.66 -0.15
CA ALA A 106 -10.99 0.24 1.21
C ALA A 106 -11.95 -0.86 1.68
N ALA A 107 -13.25 -0.71 1.42
CA ALA A 107 -14.27 -1.71 1.75
C ALA A 107 -14.02 -3.03 0.99
N LEU A 108 -13.69 -2.96 -0.30
CA LEU A 108 -13.36 -4.13 -1.10
C LEU A 108 -12.13 -4.86 -0.56
N ALA A 109 -11.07 -4.13 -0.22
CA ALA A 109 -9.86 -4.70 0.37
C ALA A 109 -10.17 -5.38 1.72
N ALA A 110 -10.97 -4.74 2.58
CA ALA A 110 -11.38 -5.32 3.86
C ALA A 110 -12.22 -6.60 3.68
N ILE A 111 -13.16 -6.63 2.73
CA ILE A 111 -13.97 -7.81 2.43
C ILE A 111 -13.09 -8.96 1.93
N LEU A 112 -12.17 -8.68 0.99
CA LEU A 112 -11.25 -9.69 0.47
C LEU A 112 -10.36 -10.26 1.57
N MET A 113 -9.87 -9.42 2.48
CA MET A 113 -9.08 -9.87 3.63
C MET A 113 -9.91 -10.70 4.61
N LEU A 114 -11.14 -10.29 4.93
CA LEU A 114 -12.03 -11.07 5.78
C LEU A 114 -12.32 -12.46 5.20
N THR A 115 -12.56 -12.57 3.90
CA THR A 115 -12.78 -13.86 3.25
C THR A 115 -11.51 -14.72 3.28
N ALA A 116 -10.33 -14.16 3.02
CA ALA A 116 -9.06 -14.86 3.08
C ALA A 116 -8.77 -15.39 4.50
N ILE A 117 -8.97 -14.56 5.53
CA ILE A 117 -8.82 -14.94 6.94
C ILE A 117 -9.79 -16.04 7.30
N THR A 118 -11.08 -15.90 6.95
CA THR A 118 -12.12 -16.88 7.28
C THR A 118 -11.80 -18.25 6.70
N ILE A 119 -11.38 -18.31 5.44
CA ILE A 119 -11.01 -19.55 4.77
C ILE A 119 -9.73 -20.14 5.38
N SER A 120 -8.74 -19.31 5.67
CA SER A 120 -7.49 -19.74 6.31
C SER A 120 -7.73 -20.31 7.70
N VAL A 121 -8.58 -19.66 8.50
CA VAL A 121 -8.97 -20.13 9.83
C VAL A 121 -9.79 -21.43 9.74
N TYR A 122 -10.81 -21.45 8.85
CA TYR A 122 -11.62 -22.67 8.64
C TYR A 122 -10.74 -23.86 8.40
N TRP A 123 -9.86 -23.75 7.48
CA TRP A 123 -9.01 -24.81 7.06
C TRP A 123 -7.90 -25.20 8.09
N SER A 124 -7.39 -24.26 8.88
CA SER A 124 -6.43 -24.56 9.94
C SER A 124 -7.04 -25.39 11.09
N TYR A 125 -8.35 -25.43 11.20
CA TYR A 125 -9.10 -26.18 12.23
C TYR A 125 -9.81 -27.43 11.70
N ASP A 126 -9.90 -27.59 10.38
CA ASP A 126 -10.49 -28.80 9.80
C ASP A 126 -9.39 -29.79 9.37
N HIS A 127 -8.94 -30.58 10.35
CA HIS A 127 -7.92 -31.61 10.12
C HIS A 127 -8.34 -32.69 9.11
N SER A 128 -9.62 -32.75 8.72
CA SER A 128 -10.09 -33.65 7.67
C SER A 128 -9.49 -33.32 6.29
N LEU A 129 -9.03 -32.09 6.12
CA LEU A 129 -8.39 -31.59 4.87
C LEU A 129 -6.86 -31.74 4.88
N ASP A 130 -6.26 -32.15 6.00
CA ASP A 130 -4.83 -32.32 6.11
C ASP A 130 -4.35 -33.44 5.16
N GLY A 131 -3.29 -33.17 4.40
CA GLY A 131 -2.77 -34.08 3.38
C GLY A 131 -3.61 -34.19 2.11
N THR A 132 -4.78 -33.54 2.05
CA THR A 132 -5.58 -33.52 0.82
C THR A 132 -5.10 -32.45 -0.15
N LYS A 133 -5.39 -32.63 -1.46
CA LYS A 133 -5.10 -31.65 -2.49
C LYS A 133 -5.85 -30.32 -2.26
N ILE A 134 -7.03 -30.39 -1.67
CA ILE A 134 -7.84 -29.21 -1.33
C ILE A 134 -7.15 -28.40 -0.24
N GLY A 135 -6.74 -29.05 0.84
CA GLY A 135 -6.05 -28.41 1.94
C GLY A 135 -4.64 -27.93 1.59
N GLY A 136 -3.84 -28.73 0.86
CA GLY A 136 -2.46 -28.40 0.55
C GLY A 136 -2.25 -27.39 -0.57
N MET A 137 -3.17 -27.29 -1.53
CA MET A 137 -3.01 -26.45 -2.73
C MET A 137 -4.15 -25.46 -2.95
N ILE A 138 -5.41 -25.93 -2.96
CA ILE A 138 -6.53 -25.10 -3.42
C ILE A 138 -6.82 -23.96 -2.45
N CYS A 139 -6.92 -24.25 -1.15
CA CYS A 139 -7.19 -23.21 -0.15
C CYS A 139 -6.04 -22.19 -0.02
N PRO A 140 -4.76 -22.59 0.05
CA PRO A 140 -3.66 -21.62 0.02
C PRO A 140 -3.61 -20.82 -1.28
N ALA A 141 -3.84 -21.44 -2.45
CA ALA A 141 -3.88 -20.74 -3.72
C ALA A 141 -4.97 -19.64 -3.72
N TYR A 142 -6.15 -19.96 -3.20
CA TYR A 142 -7.22 -18.97 -3.05
C TYR A 142 -6.79 -17.81 -2.12
N SER A 143 -6.24 -18.12 -0.95
CA SER A 143 -5.74 -17.11 -0.01
C SER A 143 -4.64 -16.26 -0.63
N PHE A 144 -3.73 -16.86 -1.40
CA PHE A 144 -2.69 -16.17 -2.14
C PHE A 144 -3.27 -15.18 -3.17
N ILE A 145 -4.25 -15.62 -3.97
CA ILE A 145 -4.89 -14.79 -4.99
C ILE A 145 -5.61 -13.60 -4.35
N CYS A 146 -6.40 -13.83 -3.28
CA CYS A 146 -7.07 -12.75 -2.56
C CYS A 146 -6.08 -11.73 -1.99
N SER A 147 -5.00 -12.21 -1.37
CA SER A 147 -3.96 -11.35 -0.80
C SER A 147 -3.21 -10.56 -1.88
N ALA A 148 -2.88 -11.20 -3.01
CA ALA A 148 -2.27 -10.52 -4.15
C ALA A 148 -3.18 -9.42 -4.71
N PHE A 149 -4.49 -9.68 -4.79
CA PHE A 149 -5.46 -8.68 -5.23
C PHE A 149 -5.50 -7.46 -4.29
N VAL A 150 -5.50 -7.68 -2.97
CA VAL A 150 -5.44 -6.59 -1.98
C VAL A 150 -4.18 -5.76 -2.14
N LEU A 151 -3.01 -6.40 -2.35
CA LEU A 151 -1.76 -5.68 -2.59
C LEU A 151 -1.77 -4.88 -3.89
N VAL A 152 -2.37 -5.42 -4.97
CA VAL A 152 -2.55 -4.70 -6.23
C VAL A 152 -3.45 -3.47 -6.05
N LEU A 153 -4.57 -3.61 -5.33
CA LEU A 153 -5.45 -2.49 -5.00
C LEU A 153 -4.72 -1.41 -4.18
N PHE A 154 -3.97 -1.83 -3.17
CA PHE A 154 -3.14 -0.94 -2.36
C PHE A 154 -2.13 -0.17 -3.23
N TYR A 155 -1.39 -0.87 -4.10
CA TYR A 155 -0.44 -0.27 -5.02
C TYR A 155 -1.12 0.73 -5.97
N ARG A 156 -2.29 0.37 -6.51
CA ARG A 156 -3.07 1.24 -7.40
C ARG A 156 -3.48 2.55 -6.71
N VAL A 157 -3.95 2.49 -5.47
CA VAL A 157 -4.32 3.69 -4.69
C VAL A 157 -3.11 4.58 -4.45
N LEU A 158 -1.96 3.99 -4.08
CA LEU A 158 -0.73 4.74 -3.92
C LEU A 158 -0.28 5.43 -5.21
N TRP A 159 -0.35 4.72 -6.32
CA TRP A 159 0.00 5.25 -7.64
C TRP A 159 -0.91 6.41 -8.05
N GLU A 160 -2.22 6.23 -7.93
CA GLU A 160 -3.21 7.25 -8.29
C GLU A 160 -3.04 8.52 -7.46
N ASN A 161 -2.82 8.40 -6.16
CA ASN A 161 -2.57 9.52 -5.28
C ASN A 161 -1.24 10.23 -5.61
N SER A 162 -0.19 9.48 -5.99
CA SER A 162 1.08 10.05 -6.45
C SER A 162 0.90 10.87 -7.73
N MET A 163 0.15 10.34 -8.70
CA MET A 163 -0.14 11.01 -9.97
C MET A 163 -0.96 12.29 -9.79
N LYS A 164 -1.99 12.26 -8.93
CA LYS A 164 -2.80 13.46 -8.62
C LYS A 164 -1.93 14.59 -8.08
N ARG A 165 -1.03 14.29 -7.15
CA ARG A 165 -0.11 15.30 -6.60
C ARG A 165 0.88 15.85 -7.61
N GLU A 166 1.40 14.99 -8.49
CA GLU A 166 2.28 15.48 -9.56
C GLU A 166 1.51 16.44 -10.48
N HIS A 167 0.26 16.14 -10.76
CA HIS A 167 -0.61 17.01 -11.55
C HIS A 167 -0.85 18.36 -10.84
N GLU A 168 -1.23 18.33 -9.56
CA GLU A 168 -1.43 19.54 -8.74
C GLU A 168 -0.16 20.42 -8.68
N LYS A 169 1.00 19.80 -8.49
CA LYS A 169 2.28 20.53 -8.51
C LYS A 169 2.58 21.14 -9.87
N MET A 170 2.25 20.44 -10.96
CA MET A 170 2.44 20.96 -12.30
C MET A 170 1.51 22.14 -12.59
N GLU A 171 0.25 22.07 -12.17
CA GLU A 171 -0.70 23.18 -12.26
C GLU A 171 -0.22 24.40 -11.47
N GLU A 172 0.30 24.19 -10.27
CA GLU A 172 0.86 25.27 -9.45
C GLU A 172 2.06 25.93 -10.13
N MET A 173 2.99 25.13 -10.68
CA MET A 173 4.14 25.65 -11.43
C MET A 173 3.70 26.46 -12.66
N LEU A 174 2.72 25.98 -13.41
CA LEU A 174 2.16 26.70 -14.56
C LEU A 174 1.54 28.03 -14.15
N ARG A 175 0.77 28.04 -13.04
CA ARG A 175 0.19 29.27 -12.49
C ARG A 175 1.26 30.27 -12.06
N MET A 176 2.32 29.80 -11.41
CA MET A 176 3.44 30.67 -11.01
C MET A 176 4.17 31.24 -12.23
N ALA A 177 4.38 30.42 -13.28
CA ALA A 177 4.99 30.89 -14.53
C ALA A 177 4.13 31.96 -15.24
N ASP A 178 2.79 31.81 -15.25
CA ASP A 178 1.87 32.82 -15.82
C ASP A 178 1.93 34.13 -15.04
N ILE A 179 1.93 34.07 -13.70
CA ILE A 179 2.10 35.27 -12.83
C ILE A 179 3.43 35.97 -13.12
N GLN A 180 4.52 35.20 -13.20
CA GLN A 180 5.85 35.75 -13.48
C GLN A 180 5.90 36.39 -14.88
N GLN A 181 5.27 35.78 -15.88
CA GLN A 181 5.21 36.34 -17.24
C GLN A 181 4.41 37.65 -17.27
N LYS A 182 3.27 37.75 -16.54
CA LYS A 182 2.48 38.97 -16.43
C LYS A 182 3.29 40.09 -15.75
N SER A 183 3.92 39.79 -14.62
CA SER A 183 4.78 40.73 -13.91
C SER A 183 5.93 41.24 -14.76
N SER A 184 6.57 40.34 -15.55
CA SER A 184 7.63 40.74 -16.47
C SER A 184 7.14 41.66 -17.59
N LYS A 185 5.95 41.39 -18.16
CA LYS A 185 5.35 42.29 -19.15
C LYS A 185 5.06 43.69 -18.56
N GLU A 186 4.44 43.74 -17.38
CA GLU A 186 4.16 45.00 -16.68
C GLU A 186 5.45 45.80 -16.41
N ALA A 187 6.52 45.13 -15.99
CA ALA A 187 7.83 45.74 -15.79
C ALA A 187 8.39 46.31 -17.10
N ILE A 188 8.30 45.59 -18.20
CA ILE A 188 8.72 46.08 -19.54
C ILE A 188 7.90 47.29 -19.96
N ASP A 189 6.60 47.29 -19.76
CA ASP A 189 5.72 48.40 -20.10
C ASP A 189 6.05 49.66 -19.29
N ILE A 190 6.32 49.51 -18.00
CA ILE A 190 6.77 50.61 -17.14
C ILE A 190 8.10 51.17 -17.62
N ILE A 191 9.07 50.33 -17.97
CA ILE A 191 10.35 50.73 -18.51
C ILE A 191 10.16 51.53 -19.82
N ASN A 192 9.34 51.03 -20.74
CA ASN A 192 9.05 51.69 -22.01
C ASN A 192 8.45 53.10 -21.80
N ILE A 193 7.47 53.21 -20.88
CA ILE A 193 6.88 54.52 -20.52
C ILE A 193 7.96 55.46 -19.99
N LYS A 194 8.79 55.01 -19.05
CA LYS A 194 9.87 55.81 -18.47
C LYS A 194 10.90 56.27 -19.50
N CYS A 195 11.30 55.40 -20.43
CA CYS A 195 12.20 55.72 -21.53
C CYS A 195 11.57 56.75 -22.46
N HIS A 196 10.29 56.67 -22.74
CA HIS A 196 9.58 57.63 -23.57
C HIS A 196 9.54 59.02 -22.88
N ASP A 197 9.25 59.10 -21.60
CA ASP A 197 9.21 60.33 -20.82
C ASP A 197 10.58 60.99 -20.75
N LEU A 198 11.64 60.20 -20.52
CA LEU A 198 13.05 60.70 -20.56
C LEU A 198 13.43 61.28 -21.92
N LYS A 199 13.05 60.64 -23.01
CA LYS A 199 13.25 61.18 -24.35
C LYS A 199 12.58 62.50 -24.60
N HIS A 200 11.34 62.69 -24.06
CA HIS A 200 10.62 63.97 -24.16
C HIS A 200 11.28 65.08 -23.31
N GLN A 201 11.72 64.75 -22.11
CA GLN A 201 12.43 65.71 -21.25
C GLN A 201 13.76 66.18 -21.89
N LEU A 202 14.54 65.27 -22.47
CA LEU A 202 15.79 65.60 -23.19
C LEU A 202 15.56 66.53 -24.39
N ARG A 203 14.43 66.35 -25.12
CA ARG A 203 14.08 67.23 -26.23
C ARG A 203 13.59 68.64 -25.80
N ALA A 204 13.03 68.75 -24.60
CA ALA A 204 12.58 70.01 -24.08
C ALA A 204 13.69 70.90 -23.46
N THR A 205 14.88 70.29 -23.19
CA THR A 205 16.05 70.97 -22.60
C THR A 205 17.14 71.28 -23.61
N SER A 206 17.02 70.85 -24.85
CA SER A 206 17.90 71.19 -25.98
C SER A 206 17.26 72.28 -26.83
#